data_aa4444df024eb36c40d287389b91f667
#
_entry.id   aa4444df024eb36c40d287389b91f667
#
_cell.length_a   1.000
_cell.length_b   1.000
_cell.length_c   1.000
_cell.angle_alpha   90.00
_cell.angle_beta   90.00
_cell.angle_gamma   90.00
#
_symmetry.space_group_name_H-M   'P 1'
#
loop_
_entity.id
_entity.type
_entity.pdbx_description
1 polymer ?
#
loop_
_entity_poly.entity_id
_entity_poly.type
_entity_poly.pdbx_seq_one_letter_code
_entity_poly.pdbx_strand_id
1 'polypeptide(L)'
;MNDQEKSYALHEQHFDQYSKGGVRERIAQSWFTEGTIAYTQARQRDGISDPMLLAYPGASWVTVGDGRYGSDAHYLGTKGATALATDISDALLKEGAEIGYIQAFKKENAEKLSFEDGSFDFVLCKESYHHFPRPMKALYEMLRVAKKGIILLEPVDPYVYQNVVQAMFRGLIAGLNRLGIFKLLLGRDIKRATYEEVGNYVYKVSKREMEKIALGLNYPVVAFRGINIYHLQGSEKVDAKKFSKGTFIVSVMTGLLNLLSWLRIAEPQLLAVVLFKEMPNATCLEQLKKDGYQVVMLPRNPYW
;
A
#
# COMPACT_ATOMS: atom_id res chain seq x y z
N MET A 1 -18.63 0.15 25.48
CA MET A 1 -17.80 0.09 24.27
C MET A 1 -16.66 -0.86 24.56
N ASN A 2 -16.54 -1.94 23.83
CA ASN A 2 -15.41 -2.86 24.00
C ASN A 2 -14.13 -2.27 23.39
N ASP A 3 -12.95 -2.86 23.67
CA ASP A 3 -11.66 -2.29 23.20
C ASP A 3 -11.58 -2.15 21.68
N GLN A 4 -12.30 -2.97 20.94
CA GLN A 4 -12.34 -2.93 19.47
C GLN A 4 -13.15 -1.73 18.97
N GLU A 5 -14.34 -1.51 19.54
CA GLU A 5 -15.18 -0.34 19.21
C GLU A 5 -14.46 0.96 19.55
N LYS A 6 -13.73 0.97 20.67
CA LYS A 6 -12.88 2.13 21.04
C LYS A 6 -11.77 2.35 20.00
N SER A 7 -11.10 1.29 19.55
CA SER A 7 -10.07 1.41 18.52
C SER A 7 -10.62 1.97 17.21
N TYR A 8 -11.78 1.49 16.75
CA TYR A 8 -12.40 2.02 15.53
C TYR A 8 -12.79 3.49 15.67
N ALA A 9 -13.38 3.87 16.79
CA ALA A 9 -13.76 5.28 17.04
C ALA A 9 -12.53 6.21 17.06
N LEU A 10 -11.41 5.75 17.67
CA LEU A 10 -10.16 6.51 17.68
C LEU A 10 -9.56 6.66 16.27
N HIS A 11 -9.64 5.61 15.45
CA HIS A 11 -9.19 5.68 14.05
C HIS A 11 -10.04 6.63 13.24
N GLU A 12 -11.36 6.51 13.29
CA GLU A 12 -12.28 7.41 12.62
C GLU A 12 -12.00 8.87 13.01
N GLN A 13 -11.94 9.15 14.31
CA GLN A 13 -11.63 10.49 14.80
C GLN A 13 -10.26 11.00 14.34
N HIS A 14 -9.25 10.14 14.28
CA HIS A 14 -7.90 10.49 13.81
C HIS A 14 -7.92 10.90 12.33
N PHE A 15 -8.60 10.10 11.48
CA PHE A 15 -8.66 10.39 10.06
C PHE A 15 -9.59 11.56 9.72
N ASP A 16 -10.66 11.77 10.47
CA ASP A 16 -11.52 12.97 10.35
C ASP A 16 -10.75 14.30 10.54
N GLN A 17 -9.63 14.27 11.26
CA GLN A 17 -8.78 15.46 11.42
C GLN A 17 -8.08 15.90 10.13
N TYR A 18 -7.97 15.02 9.12
CA TYR A 18 -7.39 15.39 7.84
C TYR A 18 -8.26 16.37 7.03
N SER A 19 -9.56 16.44 7.30
CA SER A 19 -10.48 17.40 6.68
C SER A 19 -10.55 18.75 7.41
N LYS A 20 -9.90 18.90 8.58
CA LYS A 20 -10.04 20.09 9.45
C LYS A 20 -8.98 21.18 9.26
N GLY A 21 -8.30 21.19 8.14
CA GLY A 21 -7.25 22.17 7.83
C GLY A 21 -5.85 21.80 8.37
N GLY A 22 -4.86 22.60 8.01
CA GLY A 22 -3.51 22.49 8.52
C GLY A 22 -2.57 21.66 7.67
N VAL A 23 -1.53 21.08 8.30
CA VAL A 23 -0.48 20.32 7.60
C VAL A 23 -1.02 19.03 6.99
N ARG A 24 -1.92 18.34 7.72
CA ARG A 24 -2.49 17.05 7.28
C ARG A 24 -3.33 17.19 6.03
N GLU A 25 -4.19 18.19 5.98
CA GLU A 25 -4.98 18.49 4.77
C GLU A 25 -4.09 18.84 3.58
N ARG A 26 -3.08 19.71 3.78
CA ARG A 26 -2.10 20.00 2.68
C ARG A 26 -1.39 18.76 2.17
N ILE A 27 -1.05 17.81 3.03
CA ILE A 27 -0.47 16.52 2.60
C ILE A 27 -1.48 15.72 1.78
N ALA A 28 -2.75 15.65 2.21
CA ALA A 28 -3.80 14.98 1.45
C ALA A 28 -4.02 15.65 0.08
N GLN A 29 -4.06 16.99 0.04
CA GLN A 29 -4.21 17.77 -1.19
C GLN A 29 -2.99 17.70 -2.13
N SER A 30 -1.80 17.34 -1.64
CA SER A 30 -0.61 17.24 -2.48
C SER A 30 -0.74 16.24 -3.64
N TRP A 31 -1.69 15.32 -3.54
CA TRP A 31 -1.97 14.32 -4.57
C TRP A 31 -2.80 14.85 -5.73
N PHE A 32 -3.41 16.02 -5.59
CA PHE A 32 -4.10 16.73 -6.66
C PHE A 32 -3.15 17.67 -7.45
N THR A 33 -2.00 18.05 -6.86
CA THR A 33 -1.09 19.02 -7.48
C THR A 33 -0.18 18.33 -8.48
N GLU A 34 -0.64 18.25 -9.72
CA GLU A 34 0.09 17.63 -10.81
C GLU A 34 1.47 18.29 -11.03
N GLY A 35 2.41 17.50 -11.55
CA GLY A 35 3.76 17.95 -11.88
C GLY A 35 4.70 18.06 -10.70
N THR A 36 4.26 17.83 -9.47
CA THR A 36 5.13 17.80 -8.28
C THR A 36 5.79 16.42 -8.07
N ILE A 37 6.90 16.40 -7.30
CA ILE A 37 7.54 15.14 -6.91
C ILE A 37 6.55 14.26 -6.13
N ALA A 38 5.78 14.83 -5.18
CA ALA A 38 4.81 14.10 -4.39
C ALA A 38 3.74 13.44 -5.27
N TYR A 39 3.20 14.16 -6.25
CA TYR A 39 2.25 13.63 -7.22
C TYR A 39 2.85 12.49 -8.05
N THR A 40 4.07 12.68 -8.58
CA THR A 40 4.75 11.66 -9.38
C THR A 40 4.98 10.37 -8.59
N GLN A 41 5.38 10.49 -7.31
CA GLN A 41 5.56 9.35 -6.41
C GLN A 41 4.23 8.66 -6.08
N ALA A 42 3.12 9.42 -5.93
CA ALA A 42 1.79 8.84 -5.78
C ALA A 42 1.41 8.01 -7.00
N ARG A 43 1.54 8.57 -8.22
CA ARG A 43 1.24 7.85 -9.47
C ARG A 43 2.10 6.59 -9.68
N GLN A 44 3.35 6.60 -9.25
CA GLN A 44 4.20 5.40 -9.27
C GLN A 44 3.65 4.27 -8.38
N ARG A 45 3.06 4.61 -7.23
CA ARG A 45 2.40 3.64 -6.35
C ARG A 45 1.08 3.13 -6.90
N ASP A 46 0.32 3.99 -7.58
CA ASP A 46 -0.97 3.61 -8.16
C ASP A 46 -0.81 2.60 -9.30
N GLY A 47 0.26 2.71 -10.08
CA GLY A 47 0.58 1.82 -11.21
C GLY A 47 0.77 0.34 -10.84
N ILE A 48 0.65 -0.04 -9.56
CA ILE A 48 0.61 -1.45 -9.14
C ILE A 48 -0.62 -2.19 -9.65
N SER A 49 -1.70 -1.47 -9.94
CA SER A 49 -2.97 -2.03 -10.45
C SER A 49 -3.02 -2.15 -11.97
N ASP A 50 -2.09 -1.50 -12.71
CA ASP A 50 -2.10 -1.45 -14.18
C ASP A 50 -2.15 -2.83 -14.87
N PRO A 51 -1.42 -3.87 -14.41
CA PRO A 51 -1.52 -5.19 -15.02
C PRO A 51 -2.93 -5.77 -15.02
N MET A 52 -3.67 -5.59 -13.92
CA MET A 52 -5.04 -6.07 -13.80
C MET A 52 -6.02 -5.21 -14.60
N LEU A 53 -5.83 -3.88 -14.58
CA LEU A 53 -6.65 -2.95 -15.37
C LEU A 53 -6.57 -3.24 -16.87
N LEU A 54 -5.37 -3.51 -17.39
CA LEU A 54 -5.15 -3.86 -18.79
C LEU A 54 -5.71 -5.23 -19.15
N ALA A 55 -5.56 -6.21 -18.25
CA ALA A 55 -5.98 -7.58 -18.52
C ALA A 55 -7.47 -7.85 -18.33
N TYR A 56 -8.15 -7.00 -17.56
CA TYR A 56 -9.57 -7.13 -17.21
C TYR A 56 -10.31 -5.80 -17.39
N PRO A 57 -10.44 -5.31 -18.65
CA PRO A 57 -11.17 -4.08 -18.93
C PRO A 57 -12.62 -4.18 -18.45
N GLY A 58 -13.11 -3.13 -17.79
CA GLY A 58 -14.45 -3.08 -17.22
C GLY A 58 -14.65 -3.87 -15.92
N ALA A 59 -13.58 -4.42 -15.34
CA ALA A 59 -13.66 -5.06 -14.03
C ALA A 59 -14.16 -4.08 -12.96
N SER A 60 -14.93 -4.61 -11.99
CA SER A 60 -15.42 -3.88 -10.84
C SER A 60 -14.39 -3.90 -9.70
N TRP A 61 -14.20 -2.74 -9.06
CA TRP A 61 -13.22 -2.56 -8.01
C TRP A 61 -13.82 -1.96 -6.75
N VAL A 62 -13.29 -2.34 -5.61
CA VAL A 62 -13.45 -1.60 -4.36
C VAL A 62 -12.08 -1.28 -3.78
N THR A 63 -11.91 -0.05 -3.30
CA THR A 63 -10.72 0.35 -2.56
C THR A 63 -11.02 0.35 -1.07
N VAL A 64 -10.07 -0.13 -0.23
CA VAL A 64 -10.24 -0.26 1.21
C VAL A 64 -9.17 0.56 1.92
N GLY A 65 -9.60 1.49 2.75
CA GLY A 65 -8.72 2.44 3.41
C GLY A 65 -8.28 3.59 2.49
N ASP A 66 -9.17 4.05 1.60
CA ASP A 66 -8.93 5.10 0.61
C ASP A 66 -9.36 6.49 1.11
N GLY A 67 -9.08 6.76 2.38
CA GLY A 67 -9.53 7.96 3.09
C GLY A 67 -8.92 9.29 2.62
N ARG A 68 -8.07 9.30 1.58
CA ARG A 68 -7.51 10.52 0.99
C ARG A 68 -8.24 10.91 -0.28
N TYR A 69 -9.46 11.43 -0.13
CA TYR A 69 -10.35 11.84 -1.22
C TYR A 69 -10.74 10.71 -2.19
N GLY A 70 -10.47 9.46 -1.86
CA GLY A 70 -10.68 8.33 -2.77
C GLY A 70 -9.66 8.29 -3.92
N SER A 71 -8.40 8.65 -3.64
CA SER A 71 -7.37 8.80 -4.67
C SER A 71 -7.07 7.51 -5.44
N ASP A 72 -7.26 6.37 -4.81
CA ASP A 72 -7.06 5.06 -5.43
C ASP A 72 -8.22 4.73 -6.37
N ALA A 73 -9.46 4.94 -5.91
CA ALA A 73 -10.65 4.79 -6.74
C ALA A 73 -10.65 5.79 -7.92
N HIS A 74 -10.20 7.02 -7.69
CA HIS A 74 -10.01 7.99 -8.76
C HIS A 74 -9.04 7.47 -9.83
N TYR A 75 -7.85 6.99 -9.42
CA TYR A 75 -6.88 6.44 -10.36
C TYR A 75 -7.47 5.29 -11.20
N LEU A 76 -8.13 4.34 -10.56
CA LEU A 76 -8.82 3.23 -11.23
C LEU A 76 -9.86 3.76 -12.24
N GLY A 77 -10.66 4.76 -11.85
CA GLY A 77 -11.65 5.41 -12.70
C GLY A 77 -11.02 6.10 -13.93
N THR A 78 -9.86 6.77 -13.78
CA THR A 78 -9.14 7.37 -14.92
C THR A 78 -8.66 6.35 -15.95
N LYS A 79 -8.56 5.08 -15.54
CA LYS A 79 -8.20 3.93 -16.39
C LYS A 79 -9.42 3.18 -16.94
N GLY A 80 -10.63 3.70 -16.72
CA GLY A 80 -11.88 3.12 -17.24
C GLY A 80 -12.49 2.02 -16.37
N ALA A 81 -12.00 1.81 -15.15
CA ALA A 81 -12.61 0.86 -14.22
C ALA A 81 -13.78 1.49 -13.45
N THR A 82 -14.75 0.67 -13.07
CA THR A 82 -15.76 1.05 -12.08
C THR A 82 -15.20 0.81 -10.69
N ALA A 83 -15.01 1.86 -9.90
CA ALA A 83 -14.41 1.79 -8.58
C ALA A 83 -15.28 2.44 -7.51
N LEU A 84 -15.42 1.75 -6.36
CA LEU A 84 -16.08 2.24 -5.15
C LEU A 84 -15.00 2.53 -4.10
N ALA A 85 -14.89 3.78 -3.66
CA ALA A 85 -13.98 4.15 -2.57
C ALA A 85 -14.57 3.81 -1.21
N THR A 86 -13.78 3.17 -0.31
CA THR A 86 -14.22 2.91 1.07
C THR A 86 -13.16 3.26 2.10
N ASP A 87 -13.63 3.78 3.22
CA ASP A 87 -12.81 4.07 4.40
C ASP A 87 -13.67 4.05 5.67
N ILE A 88 -13.04 3.97 6.84
CA ILE A 88 -13.71 4.08 8.13
C ILE A 88 -14.16 5.52 8.42
N SER A 89 -13.44 6.50 7.87
CA SER A 89 -13.81 7.93 7.86
C SER A 89 -14.26 8.32 6.45
N ASP A 90 -15.48 8.80 6.31
CA ASP A 90 -16.01 9.25 5.02
C ASP A 90 -15.89 10.77 4.77
N ALA A 91 -15.27 11.51 5.68
CA ALA A 91 -15.18 12.96 5.60
C ALA A 91 -14.51 13.43 4.28
N LEU A 92 -13.29 12.97 4.00
CA LEU A 92 -12.60 13.33 2.75
C LEU A 92 -13.17 12.63 1.51
N LEU A 93 -13.81 11.47 1.67
CA LEU A 93 -14.50 10.79 0.56
C LEU A 93 -15.70 11.62 0.07
N LYS A 94 -16.46 12.22 1.00
CA LYS A 94 -17.54 13.15 0.68
C LYS A 94 -17.03 14.36 -0.09
N GLU A 95 -15.97 15.00 0.38
CA GLU A 95 -15.32 16.10 -0.32
C GLU A 95 -14.85 15.69 -1.72
N GLY A 96 -14.23 14.51 -1.85
CA GLY A 96 -13.81 13.94 -3.13
C GLY A 96 -14.96 13.74 -4.12
N ALA A 97 -16.12 13.29 -3.62
CA ALA A 97 -17.32 13.15 -4.45
C ALA A 97 -17.94 14.50 -4.82
N GLU A 98 -17.99 15.46 -3.88
CA GLU A 98 -18.53 16.81 -4.11
C GLU A 98 -17.75 17.58 -5.19
N ILE A 99 -16.43 17.43 -5.24
CA ILE A 99 -15.59 18.03 -6.29
C ILE A 99 -15.53 17.20 -7.58
N GLY A 100 -16.26 16.08 -7.65
CA GLY A 100 -16.28 15.20 -8.83
C GLY A 100 -15.00 14.38 -9.03
N TYR A 101 -14.15 14.25 -8.00
CA TYR A 101 -12.91 13.50 -8.06
C TYR A 101 -13.15 11.98 -8.05
N ILE A 102 -14.16 11.52 -7.31
CA ILE A 102 -14.63 10.14 -7.31
C ILE A 102 -16.12 10.08 -7.64
N GLN A 103 -16.57 8.95 -8.21
CA GLN A 103 -17.97 8.78 -8.58
C GLN A 103 -18.82 8.20 -7.46
N ALA A 104 -18.25 7.31 -6.66
CA ALA A 104 -18.95 6.61 -5.60
C ALA A 104 -18.05 6.33 -4.41
N PHE A 105 -18.62 6.42 -3.23
CA PHE A 105 -17.95 6.05 -1.99
C PHE A 105 -18.93 5.43 -0.99
N LYS A 106 -18.39 4.73 0.00
CA LYS A 106 -19.14 4.19 1.11
C LYS A 106 -18.27 4.15 2.38
N LYS A 107 -18.85 4.54 3.51
CA LYS A 107 -18.21 4.35 4.82
C LYS A 107 -18.24 2.87 5.18
N GLU A 108 -17.06 2.27 5.39
CA GLU A 108 -16.94 0.84 5.68
C GLU A 108 -15.82 0.57 6.70
N ASN A 109 -16.01 -0.46 7.49
CA ASN A 109 -14.96 -1.01 8.35
C ASN A 109 -14.28 -2.17 7.62
N ALA A 110 -12.99 -2.04 7.33
CA ALA A 110 -12.20 -3.05 6.64
C ALA A 110 -12.28 -4.45 7.27
N GLU A 111 -12.50 -4.54 8.60
CA GLU A 111 -12.60 -5.80 9.31
C GLU A 111 -14.02 -6.41 9.31
N LYS A 112 -14.98 -5.72 8.72
CA LYS A 112 -16.37 -6.17 8.55
C LYS A 112 -17.01 -5.39 7.40
N LEU A 113 -16.69 -5.77 6.17
CA LEU A 113 -17.25 -5.16 4.97
C LEU A 113 -18.72 -5.60 4.78
N SER A 114 -19.59 -4.63 4.50
CA SER A 114 -21.03 -4.89 4.38
C SER A 114 -21.45 -5.44 3.00
N PHE A 115 -20.49 -5.84 2.17
CA PHE A 115 -20.72 -6.38 0.83
C PHE A 115 -20.89 -7.91 0.87
N GLU A 116 -21.62 -8.45 -0.09
CA GLU A 116 -21.74 -9.90 -0.31
C GLU A 116 -20.42 -10.50 -0.80
N ASP A 117 -20.29 -11.82 -0.68
CA ASP A 117 -19.14 -12.57 -1.18
C ASP A 117 -18.96 -12.38 -2.68
N GLY A 118 -17.74 -12.08 -3.12
CA GLY A 118 -17.45 -11.91 -4.54
C GLY A 118 -18.17 -10.73 -5.21
N SER A 119 -18.50 -9.67 -4.47
CA SER A 119 -19.20 -8.48 -5.02
C SER A 119 -18.37 -7.69 -6.02
N PHE A 120 -17.03 -7.78 -5.94
CA PHE A 120 -16.12 -7.04 -6.79
C PHE A 120 -15.13 -7.97 -7.47
N ASP A 121 -14.70 -7.65 -8.69
CA ASP A 121 -13.66 -8.44 -9.35
C ASP A 121 -12.35 -8.33 -8.59
N PHE A 122 -11.95 -7.11 -8.20
CA PHE A 122 -10.74 -6.84 -7.45
C PHE A 122 -10.96 -5.94 -6.25
N VAL A 123 -10.13 -6.12 -5.23
CA VAL A 123 -10.02 -5.23 -4.07
C VAL A 123 -8.61 -4.64 -4.05
N LEU A 124 -8.51 -3.33 -3.86
CA LEU A 124 -7.24 -2.62 -3.69
C LEU A 124 -7.16 -2.04 -2.27
N CYS A 125 -6.07 -2.35 -1.55
CA CYS A 125 -5.74 -1.70 -0.29
C CYS A 125 -4.29 -1.22 -0.36
N LYS A 126 -4.09 0.09 -0.27
CA LYS A 126 -2.78 0.73 -0.46
C LYS A 126 -2.41 1.59 0.74
N GLU A 127 -1.31 1.23 1.40
CA GLU A 127 -0.76 1.96 2.56
C GLU A 127 -1.78 2.23 3.68
N SER A 128 -2.70 1.27 3.89
CA SER A 128 -3.77 1.35 4.89
C SER A 128 -3.88 0.12 5.78
N TYR A 129 -3.56 -1.06 5.24
CA TYR A 129 -3.60 -2.33 5.95
C TYR A 129 -2.80 -2.32 7.26
N HIS A 130 -1.64 -1.66 7.26
CA HIS A 130 -0.77 -1.57 8.43
C HIS A 130 -1.34 -0.71 9.57
N HIS A 131 -2.38 0.06 9.31
CA HIS A 131 -3.11 0.84 10.31
C HIS A 131 -4.28 0.07 10.94
N PHE A 132 -4.73 -1.02 10.35
CA PHE A 132 -5.89 -1.74 10.86
C PHE A 132 -5.58 -2.42 12.21
N PRO A 133 -6.49 -2.37 13.18
CA PRO A 133 -6.31 -3.02 14.48
C PRO A 133 -6.04 -4.53 14.36
N ARG A 134 -6.71 -5.20 13.43
CA ARG A 134 -6.58 -6.63 13.15
C ARG A 134 -6.48 -6.86 11.65
N PRO A 135 -5.30 -6.57 11.06
CA PRO A 135 -5.14 -6.55 9.60
C PRO A 135 -5.44 -7.90 8.95
N MET A 136 -5.15 -9.02 9.62
CA MET A 136 -5.51 -10.35 9.11
C MET A 136 -7.02 -10.52 8.93
N LYS A 137 -7.83 -9.97 9.86
CA LYS A 137 -9.29 -10.01 9.71
C LYS A 137 -9.74 -9.20 8.51
N ALA A 138 -9.18 -8.01 8.32
CA ALA A 138 -9.45 -7.18 7.16
C ALA A 138 -9.01 -7.87 5.86
N LEU A 139 -7.89 -8.58 5.87
CA LEU A 139 -7.41 -9.34 4.71
C LEU A 139 -8.42 -10.42 4.29
N TYR A 140 -8.95 -11.19 5.26
CA TYR A 140 -9.96 -12.20 4.94
C TYR A 140 -11.28 -11.60 4.47
N GLU A 141 -11.69 -10.44 4.99
CA GLU A 141 -12.86 -9.70 4.48
C GLU A 141 -12.64 -9.20 3.04
N MET A 142 -11.47 -8.63 2.75
CA MET A 142 -11.10 -8.24 1.38
C MET A 142 -11.11 -9.44 0.43
N LEU A 143 -10.55 -10.57 0.86
CA LEU A 143 -10.58 -11.82 0.08
C LEU A 143 -12.00 -12.35 -0.10
N ARG A 144 -12.88 -12.22 0.90
CA ARG A 144 -14.28 -12.65 0.81
C ARG A 144 -15.03 -11.88 -0.27
N VAL A 145 -14.91 -10.56 -0.28
CA VAL A 145 -15.64 -9.69 -1.22
C VAL A 145 -15.02 -9.65 -2.62
N ALA A 146 -13.77 -10.08 -2.77
CA ALA A 146 -13.10 -10.20 -4.06
C ALA A 146 -13.52 -11.47 -4.81
N LYS A 147 -13.78 -11.36 -6.12
CA LYS A 147 -14.03 -12.50 -7.01
C LYS A 147 -12.74 -13.08 -7.58
N LYS A 148 -11.87 -12.23 -8.12
CA LYS A 148 -10.65 -12.62 -8.84
C LYS A 148 -9.39 -12.50 -7.99
N GLY A 149 -9.28 -11.47 -7.17
CA GLY A 149 -8.10 -11.26 -6.34
C GLY A 149 -8.06 -9.94 -5.62
N ILE A 150 -7.03 -9.79 -4.80
CA ILE A 150 -6.76 -8.56 -4.06
C ILE A 150 -5.37 -8.03 -4.38
N ILE A 151 -5.21 -6.72 -4.30
CA ILE A 151 -3.93 -6.02 -4.44
C ILE A 151 -3.65 -5.26 -3.14
N LEU A 152 -2.48 -5.49 -2.58
CA LEU A 152 -1.98 -4.75 -1.42
C LEU A 152 -0.72 -4.00 -1.80
N LEU A 153 -0.52 -2.80 -1.27
CA LEU A 153 0.77 -2.11 -1.25
C LEU A 153 1.07 -1.67 0.18
N GLU A 154 2.05 -2.31 0.81
CA GLU A 154 2.31 -2.12 2.23
C GLU A 154 3.80 -2.08 2.57
N PRO A 155 4.19 -1.46 3.71
CA PRO A 155 5.56 -1.50 4.17
C PRO A 155 6.07 -2.94 4.37
N VAL A 156 7.30 -3.19 3.91
CA VAL A 156 7.95 -4.50 4.09
C VAL A 156 8.37 -4.72 5.52
N ASP A 157 8.15 -5.93 6.05
CA ASP A 157 8.67 -6.31 7.35
C ASP A 157 10.21 -6.45 7.30
N PRO A 158 10.94 -5.55 7.98
CA PRO A 158 12.39 -5.55 7.94
C PRO A 158 13.03 -6.66 8.79
N TYR A 159 12.24 -7.44 9.51
CA TYR A 159 12.74 -8.52 10.39
C TYR A 159 12.66 -9.89 9.75
N VAL A 160 12.04 -10.01 8.57
CA VAL A 160 12.02 -11.25 7.79
C VAL A 160 13.15 -11.18 6.76
N TYR A 161 14.27 -11.83 7.08
CA TYR A 161 15.45 -11.84 6.21
C TYR A 161 15.34 -12.94 5.16
N GLN A 162 15.64 -12.60 3.91
CA GLN A 162 15.64 -13.56 2.81
C GLN A 162 17.02 -14.21 2.61
N ASN A 163 18.09 -13.61 3.14
CA ASN A 163 19.46 -14.12 3.06
C ASN A 163 20.35 -13.56 4.18
N VAL A 164 21.56 -14.18 4.31
CA VAL A 164 22.54 -13.81 5.34
C VAL A 164 23.05 -12.38 5.18
N VAL A 165 23.20 -11.90 3.95
CA VAL A 165 23.69 -10.52 3.68
C VAL A 165 22.71 -9.48 4.26
N GLN A 166 21.42 -9.67 4.08
CA GLN A 166 20.39 -8.80 4.67
C GLN A 166 20.46 -8.84 6.21
N ALA A 167 20.61 -10.02 6.79
CA ALA A 167 20.74 -10.17 8.24
C ALA A 167 21.97 -9.41 8.78
N MET A 168 23.12 -9.55 8.11
CA MET A 168 24.36 -8.82 8.46
C MET A 168 24.19 -7.31 8.29
N PHE A 169 23.65 -6.84 7.18
CA PHE A 169 23.39 -5.42 6.94
C PHE A 169 22.46 -4.82 8.01
N ARG A 170 21.38 -5.52 8.35
CA ARG A 170 20.47 -5.11 9.43
C ARG A 170 21.14 -5.13 10.79
N GLY A 171 21.99 -6.12 11.06
CA GLY A 171 22.79 -6.17 12.26
C GLY A 171 23.73 -4.97 12.40
N LEU A 172 24.40 -4.59 11.31
CA LEU A 172 25.24 -3.39 11.24
C LEU A 172 24.41 -2.12 11.53
N ILE A 173 23.29 -1.92 10.85
CA ILE A 173 22.39 -0.79 11.08
C ILE A 173 21.92 -0.73 12.55
N ALA A 174 21.54 -1.88 13.12
CA ALA A 174 21.13 -1.96 14.52
C ALA A 174 22.27 -1.62 15.48
N GLY A 175 23.49 -2.05 15.19
CA GLY A 175 24.70 -1.69 15.94
C GLY A 175 24.99 -0.20 15.91
N LEU A 176 24.99 0.41 14.72
CA LEU A 176 25.18 1.85 14.55
C LEU A 176 24.09 2.68 15.27
N ASN A 177 22.86 2.20 15.24
CA ASN A 177 21.75 2.85 15.97
C ASN A 177 21.96 2.77 17.50
N ARG A 178 22.42 1.59 18.00
CA ARG A 178 22.71 1.39 19.42
C ARG A 178 23.85 2.28 19.91
N LEU A 179 24.83 2.56 19.04
CA LEU A 179 25.94 3.49 19.32
C LEU A 179 25.53 4.97 19.20
N GLY A 180 24.25 5.26 18.88
CA GLY A 180 23.75 6.62 18.75
C GLY A 180 24.20 7.36 17.49
N ILE A 181 24.85 6.68 16.55
CA ILE A 181 25.38 7.31 15.33
C ILE A 181 24.26 7.95 14.50
N PHE A 182 23.12 7.27 14.37
CA PHE A 182 21.97 7.84 13.66
C PHE A 182 21.36 9.03 14.39
N LYS A 183 21.34 9.02 15.72
CA LYS A 183 20.90 10.15 16.53
C LYS A 183 21.82 11.36 16.32
N LEU A 184 23.13 11.13 16.25
CA LEU A 184 24.12 12.18 15.99
C LEU A 184 23.99 12.75 14.57
N LEU A 185 23.82 11.90 13.54
CA LEU A 185 23.80 12.32 12.14
C LEU A 185 22.44 12.81 11.65
N LEU A 186 21.33 12.20 12.13
CA LEU A 186 19.98 12.44 11.65
C LEU A 186 19.05 13.08 12.69
N GLY A 187 19.56 13.35 13.90
CA GLY A 187 18.79 13.91 15.00
C GLY A 187 17.72 12.96 15.58
N ARG A 188 17.69 11.70 15.16
CA ARG A 188 16.68 10.72 15.60
C ARG A 188 17.21 9.29 15.57
N ASP A 189 16.66 8.44 16.44
CA ASP A 189 16.88 7.00 16.42
C ASP A 189 16.01 6.30 15.36
N ILE A 190 16.50 5.20 14.80
CA ILE A 190 15.70 4.32 13.95
C ILE A 190 14.86 3.42 14.88
N LYS A 191 13.55 3.68 14.95
CA LYS A 191 12.63 2.90 15.77
C LYS A 191 12.43 1.49 15.19
N ARG A 192 12.46 0.48 16.04
CA ARG A 192 12.25 -0.93 15.66
C ARG A 192 10.78 -1.30 15.50
N ALA A 193 9.98 -0.89 16.47
CA ALA A 193 8.53 -1.10 16.45
C ALA A 193 7.85 0.24 16.64
N THR A 194 6.73 0.40 16.01
CA THR A 194 5.95 1.63 16.10
C THR A 194 4.53 1.31 16.52
N TYR A 195 4.05 2.08 17.49
CA TYR A 195 2.64 2.19 17.79
C TYR A 195 2.16 3.56 17.31
N GLU A 196 0.97 3.61 16.81
CA GLU A 196 0.32 4.86 16.48
C GLU A 196 -0.27 5.52 17.72
N GLU A 197 -0.52 6.83 17.63
CA GLU A 197 -1.15 7.58 18.71
C GLU A 197 -2.56 7.06 19.06
N VAL A 198 -3.21 6.40 18.11
CA VAL A 198 -4.50 5.71 18.28
C VAL A 198 -4.40 4.33 18.94
N GLY A 199 -3.18 3.91 19.36
CA GLY A 199 -2.93 2.69 20.10
C GLY A 199 -2.64 1.44 19.27
N ASN A 200 -2.69 1.51 17.96
CA ASN A 200 -2.40 0.36 17.10
C ASN A 200 -0.91 0.12 16.93
N TYR A 201 -0.58 -1.16 16.79
CA TYR A 201 0.72 -1.58 16.27
C TYR A 201 0.73 -1.43 14.73
N VAL A 202 1.79 -0.84 14.17
CA VAL A 202 1.97 -0.72 12.73
C VAL A 202 2.44 -2.05 12.15
N TYR A 203 1.55 -2.78 11.53
CA TYR A 203 1.83 -4.05 10.89
C TYR A 203 2.58 -3.87 9.57
N LYS A 204 3.51 -4.79 9.29
CA LYS A 204 4.27 -4.82 8.04
C LYS A 204 4.12 -6.19 7.41
N VAL A 205 4.23 -6.25 6.10
CA VAL A 205 4.00 -7.49 5.35
C VAL A 205 5.30 -8.11 4.86
N SER A 206 5.30 -9.43 4.74
CA SER A 206 6.39 -10.18 4.12
C SER A 206 5.87 -11.07 2.98
N LYS A 207 6.74 -11.37 2.01
CA LYS A 207 6.41 -12.31 0.94
C LYS A 207 5.99 -13.66 1.50
N ARG A 208 6.72 -14.16 2.50
CA ARG A 208 6.46 -15.49 3.07
C ARG A 208 5.12 -15.60 3.78
N GLU A 209 4.69 -14.53 4.45
CA GLU A 209 3.37 -14.45 5.07
C GLU A 209 2.26 -14.55 4.02
N MET A 210 2.36 -13.76 2.96
CA MET A 210 1.36 -13.76 1.88
C MET A 210 1.32 -15.07 1.09
N GLU A 211 2.48 -15.70 0.86
CA GLU A 211 2.54 -17.05 0.27
C GLU A 211 1.83 -18.09 1.14
N LYS A 212 2.05 -18.08 2.47
CA LYS A 212 1.39 -19.01 3.39
C LYS A 212 -0.13 -18.86 3.38
N ILE A 213 -0.61 -17.61 3.34
CA ILE A 213 -2.05 -17.33 3.25
C ILE A 213 -2.61 -17.89 1.94
N ALA A 214 -1.96 -17.61 0.81
CA ALA A 214 -2.39 -18.11 -0.49
C ALA A 214 -2.37 -19.64 -0.57
N LEU A 215 -1.33 -20.29 -0.04
CA LEU A 215 -1.24 -21.75 0.05
C LEU A 215 -2.36 -22.34 0.92
N GLY A 216 -2.60 -21.74 2.09
CA GLY A 216 -3.66 -22.20 3.01
C GLY A 216 -5.07 -22.07 2.43
N LEU A 217 -5.27 -21.11 1.53
CA LEU A 217 -6.53 -20.88 0.81
C LEU A 217 -6.58 -21.59 -0.56
N ASN A 218 -5.55 -22.38 -0.90
CA ASN A 218 -5.43 -23.09 -2.17
C ASN A 218 -5.49 -22.17 -3.40
N TYR A 219 -4.98 -20.95 -3.28
CA TYR A 219 -4.91 -20.02 -4.39
C TYR A 219 -3.76 -20.38 -5.36
N PRO A 220 -3.95 -20.20 -6.68
CA PRO A 220 -3.01 -20.69 -7.67
C PRO A 220 -1.78 -19.80 -7.85
N VAL A 221 -1.91 -18.50 -7.60
CA VAL A 221 -0.88 -17.52 -7.95
C VAL A 221 -0.79 -16.41 -6.92
N VAL A 222 0.43 -16.04 -6.57
CA VAL A 222 0.74 -14.80 -5.88
C VAL A 222 1.81 -14.04 -6.67
N ALA A 223 1.70 -12.72 -6.73
CA ALA A 223 2.70 -11.89 -7.40
C ALA A 223 3.23 -10.80 -6.45
N PHE A 224 4.53 -10.52 -6.54
CA PHE A 224 5.23 -9.57 -5.67
C PHE A 224 6.04 -8.57 -6.47
N ARG A 225 5.97 -7.29 -6.08
CA ARG A 225 6.83 -6.24 -6.64
C ARG A 225 7.31 -5.32 -5.51
N GLY A 226 8.63 -5.15 -5.40
CA GLY A 226 9.22 -4.19 -4.48
C GLY A 226 9.20 -2.78 -5.05
N ILE A 227 8.93 -1.78 -4.21
CA ILE A 227 8.94 -0.36 -4.60
C ILE A 227 9.77 0.41 -3.58
N ASN A 228 10.69 1.25 -4.07
CA ASN A 228 11.46 2.18 -3.28
C ASN A 228 11.10 3.61 -3.66
N ILE A 229 10.83 4.43 -2.67
CA ILE A 229 10.49 5.85 -2.82
C ILE A 229 11.20 6.63 -1.74
N TYR A 230 12.09 7.55 -2.14
CA TYR A 230 12.70 8.46 -1.17
C TYR A 230 11.77 9.66 -0.94
N HIS A 231 11.17 9.71 0.23
CA HIS A 231 10.30 10.83 0.62
C HIS A 231 11.15 12.04 1.03
N LEU A 232 11.00 13.14 0.29
CA LEU A 232 11.62 14.42 0.61
C LEU A 232 10.56 15.34 1.23
N GLN A 233 10.85 15.90 2.40
CA GLN A 233 9.97 16.89 3.02
C GLN A 233 9.83 18.12 2.09
N GLY A 234 8.61 18.55 1.83
CA GLY A 234 8.33 19.66 0.91
C GLY A 234 8.25 19.25 -0.58
N SER A 235 8.27 17.93 -0.85
CA SER A 235 8.17 17.38 -2.23
C SER A 235 6.89 17.80 -2.97
N GLU A 236 5.84 18.16 -2.22
CA GLU A 236 4.58 18.69 -2.74
C GLU A 236 4.71 20.09 -3.39
N LYS A 237 5.82 20.77 -3.16
CA LYS A 237 6.12 22.10 -3.71
C LYS A 237 7.19 22.09 -4.81
N VAL A 238 7.80 20.93 -5.05
CA VAL A 238 8.92 20.80 -6.00
C VAL A 238 8.41 20.25 -7.32
N ASP A 239 8.63 21.05 -8.40
CA ASP A 239 8.33 20.62 -9.77
C ASP A 239 9.19 19.43 -10.17
N ALA A 240 8.55 18.31 -10.49
CA ALA A 240 9.22 17.05 -10.83
C ALA A 240 9.96 17.09 -12.18
N LYS A 241 9.56 18.01 -13.08
CA LYS A 241 10.12 18.14 -14.43
C LYS A 241 11.34 19.05 -14.48
N LYS A 242 11.50 19.93 -13.47
CA LYS A 242 12.63 20.86 -13.41
C LYS A 242 13.78 20.29 -12.61
N PHE A 243 15.00 20.42 -13.15
CA PHE A 243 16.20 20.10 -12.37
C PHE A 243 16.31 21.04 -11.17
N SER A 244 16.37 20.45 -9.98
CA SER A 244 16.53 21.14 -8.71
C SER A 244 17.32 20.29 -7.73
N LYS A 245 17.80 20.89 -6.65
CA LYS A 245 18.41 20.10 -5.55
C LYS A 245 17.47 19.01 -5.04
N GLY A 246 16.15 19.29 -4.96
CA GLY A 246 15.14 18.32 -4.53
C GLY A 246 15.01 17.13 -5.48
N THR A 247 14.85 17.38 -6.79
CA THR A 247 14.76 16.31 -7.80
C THR A 247 16.04 15.48 -7.86
N PHE A 248 17.22 16.11 -7.76
CA PHE A 248 18.50 15.42 -7.72
C PHE A 248 18.61 14.48 -6.50
N ILE A 249 18.33 14.99 -5.30
CA ILE A 249 18.37 14.17 -4.07
C ILE A 249 17.40 12.99 -4.17
N VAL A 250 16.17 13.22 -4.59
CA VAL A 250 15.17 12.15 -4.73
C VAL A 250 15.62 11.08 -5.71
N SER A 251 16.17 11.50 -6.87
CA SER A 251 16.65 10.57 -7.90
C SER A 251 17.83 9.73 -7.41
N VAL A 252 18.84 10.37 -6.80
CA VAL A 252 20.03 9.67 -6.29
C VAL A 252 19.66 8.71 -5.16
N MET A 253 18.87 9.16 -4.19
CA MET A 253 18.49 8.34 -3.04
C MET A 253 17.58 7.18 -3.45
N THR A 254 16.61 7.40 -4.33
CA THR A 254 15.77 6.31 -4.87
C THR A 254 16.62 5.33 -5.69
N GLY A 255 17.55 5.82 -6.50
CA GLY A 255 18.50 4.99 -7.25
C GLY A 255 19.35 4.11 -6.33
N LEU A 256 19.88 4.68 -5.24
CA LEU A 256 20.65 3.94 -4.24
C LEU A 256 19.80 2.85 -3.55
N LEU A 257 18.57 3.18 -3.14
CA LEU A 257 17.64 2.19 -2.56
C LEU A 257 17.32 1.06 -3.53
N ASN A 258 17.11 1.38 -4.80
CA ASN A 258 16.88 0.38 -5.85
C ASN A 258 18.10 -0.52 -6.06
N LEU A 259 19.31 0.05 -6.08
CA LEU A 259 20.55 -0.71 -6.20
C LEU A 259 20.75 -1.66 -5.02
N LEU A 260 20.54 -1.20 -3.79
CA LEU A 260 20.64 -2.03 -2.58
C LEU A 260 19.62 -3.19 -2.61
N SER A 261 18.42 -2.92 -3.09
CA SER A 261 17.38 -3.95 -3.23
C SER A 261 17.71 -4.94 -4.36
N TRP A 262 18.24 -4.47 -5.48
CA TRP A 262 18.67 -5.31 -6.59
C TRP A 262 19.84 -6.23 -6.19
N LEU A 263 20.80 -5.70 -5.44
CA LEU A 263 21.90 -6.47 -4.86
C LEU A 263 21.46 -7.40 -3.72
N ARG A 264 20.20 -7.39 -3.34
CA ARG A 264 19.64 -8.15 -2.20
C ARG A 264 20.34 -7.84 -0.86
N ILE A 265 20.89 -6.64 -0.71
CA ILE A 265 21.50 -6.15 0.53
C ILE A 265 20.40 -5.63 1.47
N ALA A 266 19.37 -4.98 0.92
CA ALA A 266 18.23 -4.48 1.66
C ALA A 266 16.92 -4.91 1.00
N GLU A 267 15.86 -5.05 1.80
CA GLU A 267 14.50 -5.18 1.27
C GLU A 267 14.02 -3.84 0.71
N PRO A 268 13.12 -3.86 -0.29
CA PRO A 268 12.44 -2.65 -0.71
C PRO A 268 11.61 -2.06 0.44
N GLN A 269 11.28 -0.78 0.34
CA GLN A 269 10.50 -0.11 1.39
C GLN A 269 9.04 -0.55 1.41
N LEU A 270 8.46 -0.73 0.23
CA LEU A 270 7.07 -1.16 0.03
C LEU A 270 7.05 -2.45 -0.77
N LEU A 271 6.08 -3.28 -0.49
CA LEU A 271 5.77 -4.52 -1.22
C LEU A 271 4.36 -4.43 -1.80
N ALA A 272 4.28 -4.42 -3.12
CA ALA A 272 3.05 -4.72 -3.81
C ALA A 272 2.85 -6.24 -3.84
N VAL A 273 1.68 -6.69 -3.43
CA VAL A 273 1.27 -8.10 -3.38
C VAL A 273 -0.03 -8.24 -4.14
N VAL A 274 -0.12 -9.21 -5.04
CA VAL A 274 -1.38 -9.60 -5.67
C VAL A 274 -1.67 -11.05 -5.29
N LEU A 275 -2.78 -11.30 -4.63
CA LEU A 275 -3.28 -12.64 -4.33
C LEU A 275 -4.42 -12.95 -5.31
N PHE A 276 -4.20 -13.93 -6.19
CA PHE A 276 -5.21 -14.35 -7.16
C PHE A 276 -6.00 -15.56 -6.63
N LYS A 277 -7.31 -15.44 -6.57
CA LYS A 277 -8.22 -16.54 -6.17
C LYS A 277 -8.41 -17.57 -7.28
N GLU A 278 -8.24 -17.16 -8.51
CA GLU A 278 -8.28 -18.00 -9.71
C GLU A 278 -7.03 -17.77 -10.57
N MET A 279 -6.77 -18.66 -11.52
CA MET A 279 -5.65 -18.47 -12.45
C MET A 279 -5.87 -17.22 -13.29
N PRO A 280 -4.98 -16.22 -13.22
CA PRO A 280 -5.08 -15.04 -14.05
C PRO A 280 -4.88 -15.39 -15.52
N ASN A 281 -5.51 -14.61 -16.42
CA ASN A 281 -5.36 -14.83 -17.85
C ASN A 281 -3.92 -14.54 -18.34
N ALA A 282 -3.60 -15.01 -19.54
CA ALA A 282 -2.25 -14.89 -20.10
C ALA A 282 -1.77 -13.43 -20.18
N THR A 283 -2.64 -12.53 -20.59
CA THR A 283 -2.36 -11.09 -20.68
C THR A 283 -1.96 -10.52 -19.32
N CYS A 284 -2.66 -10.90 -18.24
CA CYS A 284 -2.33 -10.47 -16.89
C CYS A 284 -0.95 -10.99 -16.46
N LEU A 285 -0.66 -12.26 -16.69
CA LEU A 285 0.64 -12.87 -16.34
C LEU A 285 1.80 -12.21 -17.09
N GLU A 286 1.61 -11.91 -18.36
CA GLU A 286 2.61 -11.23 -19.19
C GLU A 286 2.85 -9.80 -18.69
N GLN A 287 1.75 -9.06 -18.44
CA GLN A 287 1.85 -7.67 -17.99
C GLN A 287 2.48 -7.57 -16.58
N LEU A 288 2.13 -8.48 -15.65
CA LEU A 288 2.77 -8.56 -14.34
C LEU A 288 4.29 -8.71 -14.47
N LYS A 289 4.76 -9.62 -15.34
CA LYS A 289 6.21 -9.82 -15.57
C LYS A 289 6.86 -8.59 -16.18
N LYS A 290 6.20 -7.95 -17.15
CA LYS A 290 6.68 -6.71 -17.79
C LYS A 290 6.82 -5.58 -16.78
N ASP A 291 5.90 -5.47 -15.83
CA ASP A 291 5.90 -4.46 -14.79
C ASP A 291 6.79 -4.82 -13.59
N GLY A 292 7.60 -5.88 -13.71
CA GLY A 292 8.60 -6.26 -12.73
C GLY A 292 8.06 -7.04 -11.53
N TYR A 293 6.87 -7.64 -11.64
CA TYR A 293 6.39 -8.57 -10.63
C TYR A 293 7.09 -9.91 -10.70
N GLN A 294 7.50 -10.41 -9.56
CA GLN A 294 7.84 -11.81 -9.37
C GLN A 294 6.54 -12.61 -9.23
N VAL A 295 6.18 -13.36 -10.27
CA VAL A 295 4.98 -14.22 -10.26
C VAL A 295 5.37 -15.59 -9.71
N VAL A 296 4.68 -16.04 -8.68
CA VAL A 296 4.89 -17.34 -8.01
C VAL A 296 3.66 -18.21 -8.24
N MET A 297 3.86 -19.30 -8.98
CA MET A 297 2.86 -20.35 -9.15
C MET A 297 2.87 -21.23 -7.91
N LEU A 298 1.74 -21.39 -7.26
CA LEU A 298 1.62 -22.15 -6.03
C LEU A 298 1.13 -23.58 -6.32
N PRO A 299 1.65 -24.59 -5.59
CA PRO A 299 1.13 -25.95 -5.70
C PRO A 299 -0.32 -25.99 -5.18
N ARG A 300 -1.15 -26.72 -5.90
CA ARG A 300 -2.51 -27.00 -5.42
C ARG A 300 -2.49 -28.05 -4.31
N ASN A 301 -3.43 -27.93 -3.40
CA ASN A 301 -3.66 -28.95 -2.40
C ASN A 301 -4.09 -30.25 -3.09
N PRO A 302 -3.35 -31.37 -2.95
CA PRO A 302 -3.67 -32.62 -3.62
C PRO A 302 -4.91 -33.32 -3.06
N TYR A 303 -5.42 -32.86 -1.94
CA TYR A 303 -6.57 -33.46 -1.24
C TYR A 303 -7.89 -32.68 -1.49
N TRP A 304 -7.88 -31.69 -2.36
CA TRP A 304 -9.05 -30.89 -2.72
C TRP A 304 -9.42 -31.10 -4.20
#